data_d98d964aedb8f8739f8a1dbe0dc0cadf
#
_entry.id   d98d964aedb8f8739f8a1dbe0dc0cadf
#
_cell.length_a   1.000
_cell.length_b   1.000
_cell.length_c   1.000
_cell.angle_alpha   90.00
_cell.angle_beta   90.00
_cell.angle_gamma   90.00
#
_symmetry.space_group_name_H-M   'P 1'
#
loop_
_entity.id
_entity.type
_entity.pdbx_description
1 polymer ?
#
loop_
_entity_poly.entity_id
_entity_poly.type
_entity_poly.pdbx_seq_one_letter_code
_entity_poly.pdbx_strand_id
1 'polypeptide(L)'
;MEAEINKKIMSTAYPSADFTAEVLSEGDAIVPDTKPDISEILMCEGRCSADKVEIQKGRVIFTGTASFTVLYRPENGDGVHSVTAKFPFNHIAQSEAVMPDDKALYTFKVADTKCSLINSRKLSLKAVVLISFTSYTELSVPLCSDILVPDAEVKRETVCTSSLGAYAKEDFTVSDILEIPESKAPLSETLLCRAEIGDTTVKFVTGKAVLKGNISVFHLYKTDEGAIEYMEHEIPFTEIADVSNLTEDMDSELTLSLGDYSSFCEETTDEKRSISFTSTLSMSLVAFLTTKESAVTDAYIPGSNSSLVTAPIKKSEIAERKAESVTLKDSADLPLDMPPMERICPVYAYVSSKNTVCSDGKIKI
;
A
#
# COMPACT_ATOMS: atom_id res chain seq x y z
N MET A 1 -49.51 3.55 28.48
CA MET A 1 -48.77 4.83 28.39
C MET A 1 -47.39 4.46 27.92
N GLU A 2 -46.91 5.00 26.82
CA GLU A 2 -45.50 4.81 26.42
C GLU A 2 -44.61 5.67 27.31
N ALA A 3 -43.51 5.08 27.78
CA ALA A 3 -42.55 5.79 28.58
C ALA A 3 -41.73 6.72 27.67
N GLU A 4 -41.47 7.94 28.12
CA GLU A 4 -40.58 8.86 27.42
C GLU A 4 -39.12 8.41 27.62
N ILE A 5 -38.35 8.28 26.50
CA ILE A 5 -37.03 7.76 26.48
C ILE A 5 -36.07 8.81 25.88
N ASN A 6 -35.04 9.16 26.62
CA ASN A 6 -33.93 9.95 26.06
C ASN A 6 -33.03 9.06 25.22
N LYS A 7 -32.82 9.48 23.96
CA LYS A 7 -31.90 8.79 23.03
C LYS A 7 -30.69 9.67 22.77
N LYS A 8 -29.52 9.05 22.78
CA LYS A 8 -28.26 9.63 22.31
C LYS A 8 -27.81 8.88 21.06
N ILE A 9 -27.34 9.61 20.05
CA ILE A 9 -26.75 9.00 18.85
C ILE A 9 -25.27 8.84 19.10
N MET A 10 -24.77 7.64 18.88
CA MET A 10 -23.36 7.27 18.92
C MET A 10 -22.91 6.84 17.53
N SER A 11 -21.72 7.25 17.11
CA SER A 11 -21.15 6.82 15.84
C SER A 11 -20.26 5.59 16.03
N THR A 12 -20.24 4.72 15.03
CA THR A 12 -19.33 3.58 14.95
C THR A 12 -18.80 3.42 13.53
N ALA A 13 -17.48 3.26 13.39
CA ALA A 13 -16.85 2.91 12.13
C ALA A 13 -17.09 1.42 11.86
N TYR A 14 -17.62 1.11 10.70
CA TYR A 14 -17.90 -0.28 10.29
C TYR A 14 -17.16 -0.58 8.99
N PRO A 15 -16.40 -1.69 8.90
CA PRO A 15 -15.77 -2.08 7.65
C PRO A 15 -16.86 -2.41 6.62
N SER A 16 -16.94 -1.59 5.58
CA SER A 16 -17.91 -1.77 4.49
C SER A 16 -17.42 -2.77 3.44
N ALA A 17 -16.09 -2.83 3.23
CA ALA A 17 -15.45 -3.83 2.41
C ALA A 17 -14.03 -4.12 2.89
N ASP A 18 -13.62 -5.38 2.76
CA ASP A 18 -12.25 -5.85 2.95
C ASP A 18 -12.03 -7.02 2.00
N PHE A 19 -11.20 -6.82 0.96
CA PHE A 19 -10.93 -7.84 -0.04
C PHE A 19 -9.57 -7.66 -0.73
N THR A 20 -9.11 -8.73 -1.35
CA THR A 20 -7.99 -8.72 -2.29
C THR A 20 -8.48 -9.15 -3.67
N ALA A 21 -8.14 -8.38 -4.70
CA ALA A 21 -8.43 -8.70 -6.10
C ALA A 21 -7.13 -8.96 -6.86
N GLU A 22 -7.18 -9.91 -7.80
CA GLU A 22 -6.11 -10.19 -8.75
C GLU A 22 -6.46 -9.61 -10.11
N VAL A 23 -5.53 -8.86 -10.69
CA VAL A 23 -5.70 -8.23 -11.99
C VAL A 23 -4.55 -8.60 -12.90
N LEU A 24 -4.85 -9.05 -14.10
CA LEU A 24 -3.85 -9.30 -15.13
C LEU A 24 -3.62 -8.03 -15.95
N SER A 25 -2.36 -7.58 -16.00
CA SER A 25 -1.89 -6.58 -16.96
C SER A 25 -0.96 -7.26 -17.95
N GLU A 26 -1.27 -7.19 -19.24
CA GLU A 26 -0.49 -7.84 -20.28
C GLU A 26 -0.41 -7.02 -21.55
N GLY A 27 0.66 -7.23 -22.29
CA GLY A 27 0.86 -6.60 -23.59
C GLY A 27 2.15 -7.05 -24.27
N ASP A 28 2.32 -6.61 -25.50
CA ASP A 28 3.51 -6.85 -26.30
C ASP A 28 4.41 -5.61 -26.30
N ALA A 29 5.70 -5.80 -26.05
CA ALA A 29 6.72 -4.77 -26.15
C ALA A 29 7.60 -5.00 -27.38
N ILE A 30 7.92 -3.93 -28.09
CA ILE A 30 8.84 -3.95 -29.25
C ILE A 30 10.17 -3.34 -28.79
N VAL A 31 11.25 -4.01 -29.11
CA VAL A 31 12.62 -3.49 -28.89
C VAL A 31 12.84 -2.28 -29.81
N PRO A 32 13.20 -1.10 -29.26
CA PRO A 32 13.48 0.09 -30.07
C PRO A 32 14.61 -0.16 -31.07
N ASP A 33 14.57 0.49 -32.25
CA ASP A 33 15.59 0.31 -33.30
C ASP A 33 17.00 0.74 -32.86
N THR A 34 17.09 1.56 -31.84
CA THR A 34 18.35 1.97 -31.21
C THR A 34 19.02 0.89 -30.34
N LYS A 35 18.29 -0.22 -30.06
CA LYS A 35 18.79 -1.33 -29.25
C LYS A 35 18.93 -2.60 -30.09
N PRO A 36 19.92 -3.45 -29.75
CA PRO A 36 20.16 -4.70 -30.47
C PRO A 36 19.05 -5.72 -30.27
N ASP A 37 18.98 -6.69 -31.18
CA ASP A 37 18.06 -7.82 -31.16
C ASP A 37 18.33 -8.73 -29.95
N ILE A 38 17.29 -9.30 -29.37
CA ILE A 38 17.33 -10.15 -28.18
C ILE A 38 17.71 -11.57 -28.56
N SER A 39 18.77 -12.10 -27.94
CA SER A 39 19.12 -13.53 -27.95
C SER A 39 18.48 -14.26 -26.77
N GLU A 40 18.61 -13.70 -25.57
CA GLU A 40 18.19 -14.35 -24.33
C GLU A 40 17.67 -13.33 -23.30
N ILE A 41 16.56 -13.64 -22.65
CA ILE A 41 16.03 -12.85 -21.53
C ILE A 41 16.76 -13.28 -20.25
N LEU A 42 17.41 -12.34 -19.58
CA LEU A 42 18.13 -12.58 -18.33
C LEU A 42 17.24 -12.35 -17.11
N MET A 43 16.44 -11.28 -17.13
CA MET A 43 15.57 -10.91 -16.03
C MET A 43 14.38 -10.11 -16.54
N CYS A 44 13.24 -10.29 -15.90
CA CYS A 44 12.07 -9.44 -16.09
C CYS A 44 11.56 -8.98 -14.72
N GLU A 45 11.55 -7.69 -14.52
CA GLU A 45 11.01 -7.06 -13.33
C GLU A 45 9.74 -6.30 -13.67
N GLY A 46 8.71 -6.47 -12.85
CA GLY A 46 7.45 -5.73 -12.94
C GLY A 46 7.19 -4.92 -11.69
N ARG A 47 6.70 -3.72 -11.87
CA ARG A 47 6.17 -2.86 -10.81
C ARG A 47 4.81 -2.32 -11.21
N CYS A 48 4.03 -1.84 -10.26
CA CYS A 48 2.73 -1.22 -10.57
C CYS A 48 2.53 0.03 -9.74
N SER A 49 1.77 0.96 -10.29
CA SER A 49 1.28 2.16 -9.61
C SER A 49 -0.24 2.27 -9.74
N ALA A 50 -0.87 2.83 -8.72
CA ALA A 50 -2.26 3.24 -8.79
C ALA A 50 -2.35 4.60 -9.50
N ASP A 51 -3.14 4.67 -10.58
CA ASP A 51 -3.42 5.96 -11.23
C ASP A 51 -4.67 6.59 -10.63
N LYS A 52 -5.71 5.77 -10.39
CA LYS A 52 -6.98 6.25 -9.84
C LYS A 52 -7.75 5.13 -9.14
N VAL A 53 -8.36 5.45 -7.99
CA VAL A 53 -9.33 4.61 -7.30
C VAL A 53 -10.61 5.40 -7.10
N GLU A 54 -11.72 4.90 -7.66
CA GLU A 54 -13.04 5.53 -7.56
C GLU A 54 -13.99 4.64 -6.78
N ILE A 55 -14.53 5.17 -5.70
CA ILE A 55 -15.55 4.50 -4.88
C ILE A 55 -16.92 4.97 -5.36
N GLN A 56 -17.74 4.03 -5.80
CA GLN A 56 -19.10 4.27 -6.26
C GLN A 56 -20.04 3.36 -5.48
N LYS A 57 -21.34 3.68 -5.48
CA LYS A 57 -22.32 2.83 -4.81
C LYS A 57 -22.29 1.40 -5.37
N GLY A 58 -21.96 0.45 -4.50
CA GLY A 58 -21.95 -0.97 -4.82
C GLY A 58 -20.73 -1.45 -5.63
N ARG A 59 -19.74 -0.60 -5.89
CA ARG A 59 -18.52 -0.99 -6.63
C ARG A 59 -17.34 -0.05 -6.40
N VAL A 60 -16.15 -0.59 -6.62
CA VAL A 60 -14.90 0.19 -6.64
C VAL A 60 -14.21 -0.03 -7.98
N ILE A 61 -13.73 1.04 -8.60
CA ILE A 61 -13.01 1.02 -9.87
C ILE A 61 -11.55 1.35 -9.57
N PHE A 62 -10.67 0.44 -9.97
CA PHE A 62 -9.23 0.57 -9.84
C PHE A 62 -8.62 0.75 -11.22
N THR A 63 -7.87 1.81 -11.41
CA THR A 63 -7.07 2.04 -12.62
C THR A 63 -5.62 2.19 -12.21
N GLY A 64 -4.73 1.55 -12.94
CA GLY A 64 -3.30 1.59 -12.66
C GLY A 64 -2.47 1.24 -13.88
N THR A 65 -1.15 1.36 -13.71
CA THR A 65 -0.17 1.06 -14.74
C THR A 65 0.84 0.04 -14.21
N ALA A 66 1.03 -1.04 -14.95
CA ALA A 66 2.11 -1.99 -14.76
C ALA A 66 3.30 -1.59 -15.63
N SER A 67 4.47 -1.42 -15.03
CA SER A 67 5.72 -1.05 -15.69
C SER A 67 6.68 -2.22 -15.64
N PHE A 68 7.32 -2.54 -16.75
CA PHE A 68 8.25 -3.65 -16.90
C PHE A 68 9.62 -3.16 -17.27
N THR A 69 10.64 -3.79 -16.70
CA THR A 69 12.04 -3.68 -17.13
C THR A 69 12.55 -5.08 -17.43
N VAL A 70 12.99 -5.30 -18.66
CA VAL A 70 13.55 -6.59 -19.13
C VAL A 70 15.02 -6.41 -19.42
N LEU A 71 15.87 -7.18 -18.72
CA LEU A 71 17.28 -7.29 -19.03
C LEU A 71 17.51 -8.46 -19.98
N TYR A 72 18.34 -8.27 -21.00
CA TYR A 72 18.57 -9.27 -22.01
C TYR A 72 19.99 -9.26 -22.56
N ARG A 73 20.41 -10.39 -23.12
CA ARG A 73 21.64 -10.54 -23.90
C ARG A 73 21.31 -10.31 -25.38
N PRO A 74 22.12 -9.53 -26.11
CA PRO A 74 21.93 -9.30 -27.56
C PRO A 74 22.32 -10.51 -28.39
N GLU A 75 21.74 -10.65 -29.60
CA GLU A 75 22.16 -11.68 -30.58
C GLU A 75 23.56 -11.41 -31.10
N ASN A 76 23.88 -10.13 -31.31
CA ASN A 76 25.18 -9.71 -31.83
C ASN A 76 25.83 -8.71 -30.86
N GLY A 77 27.05 -8.97 -30.45
CA GLY A 77 27.79 -8.15 -29.50
C GLY A 77 27.74 -8.72 -28.08
N ASP A 78 28.45 -8.06 -27.19
CA ASP A 78 28.60 -8.45 -25.79
C ASP A 78 27.80 -7.53 -24.85
N GLY A 79 27.60 -8.01 -23.63
CA GLY A 79 27.02 -7.25 -22.53
C GLY A 79 25.53 -7.48 -22.32
N VAL A 80 24.94 -6.59 -21.55
CA VAL A 80 23.54 -6.62 -21.16
C VAL A 80 22.87 -5.33 -21.62
N HIS A 81 21.65 -5.44 -22.08
CA HIS A 81 20.78 -4.33 -22.44
C HIS A 81 19.45 -4.42 -21.70
N SER A 82 18.72 -3.32 -21.66
CA SER A 82 17.39 -3.26 -21.07
C SER A 82 16.35 -2.77 -22.05
N VAL A 83 15.12 -3.22 -21.89
CA VAL A 83 13.94 -2.63 -22.53
C VAL A 83 12.85 -2.43 -21.49
N THR A 84 12.15 -1.30 -21.56
CA THR A 84 11.05 -0.97 -20.65
C THR A 84 9.73 -0.89 -21.41
N ALA A 85 8.66 -1.28 -20.74
CA ALA A 85 7.31 -1.16 -21.28
C ALA A 85 6.32 -0.82 -20.15
N LYS A 86 5.21 -0.15 -20.51
CA LYS A 86 4.13 0.17 -19.56
C LYS A 86 2.79 -0.25 -20.16
N PHE A 87 1.97 -0.93 -19.37
CA PHE A 87 0.62 -1.33 -19.76
C PHE A 87 -0.39 -0.89 -18.71
N PRO A 88 -1.44 -0.18 -19.10
CA PRO A 88 -2.52 0.16 -18.19
C PRO A 88 -3.33 -1.09 -17.83
N PHE A 89 -3.93 -1.08 -16.66
CA PHE A 89 -4.93 -2.05 -16.25
C PHE A 89 -6.12 -1.35 -15.59
N ASN A 90 -7.27 -1.99 -15.67
CA ASN A 90 -8.50 -1.54 -15.04
C ASN A 90 -9.18 -2.76 -14.40
N HIS A 91 -9.72 -2.57 -13.19
CA HIS A 91 -10.48 -3.59 -12.49
C HIS A 91 -11.69 -2.98 -11.79
N ILE A 92 -12.81 -3.68 -11.84
CA ILE A 92 -14.05 -3.30 -11.16
C ILE A 92 -14.39 -4.38 -10.15
N ALA A 93 -14.27 -4.06 -8.87
CA ALA A 93 -14.72 -4.92 -7.78
C ALA A 93 -16.15 -4.54 -7.37
N GLN A 94 -17.03 -5.52 -7.29
CA GLN A 94 -18.42 -5.33 -6.83
C GLN A 94 -18.51 -5.65 -5.33
N SER A 95 -19.10 -4.74 -4.57
CA SER A 95 -19.40 -4.92 -3.14
C SER A 95 -20.60 -4.06 -2.76
N GLU A 96 -21.74 -4.70 -2.53
CA GLU A 96 -23.02 -4.00 -2.26
C GLU A 96 -22.98 -3.05 -1.05
N ALA A 97 -22.08 -3.31 -0.10
CA ALA A 97 -21.97 -2.52 1.13
C ALA A 97 -21.17 -1.22 0.95
N VAL A 98 -20.40 -1.08 -0.16
CA VAL A 98 -19.56 0.10 -0.41
C VAL A 98 -20.41 1.29 -0.84
N MET A 99 -20.14 2.44 -0.21
CA MET A 99 -20.80 3.72 -0.51
C MET A 99 -19.78 4.79 -0.93
N PRO A 100 -20.18 5.80 -1.71
CA PRO A 100 -19.26 6.82 -2.24
C PRO A 100 -18.49 7.61 -1.18
N ASP A 101 -19.07 7.74 0.02
CA ASP A 101 -18.48 8.51 1.13
C ASP A 101 -17.56 7.68 2.02
N ASP A 102 -17.42 6.38 1.75
CA ASP A 102 -16.55 5.49 2.52
C ASP A 102 -15.09 5.95 2.49
N LYS A 103 -14.42 5.78 3.61
CA LYS A 103 -12.99 6.07 3.76
C LYS A 103 -12.20 4.80 3.50
N ALA A 104 -11.30 4.84 2.52
CA ALA A 104 -10.63 3.63 2.05
C ALA A 104 -9.11 3.71 2.14
N LEU A 105 -8.54 2.53 2.43
CA LEU A 105 -7.12 2.21 2.32
C LEU A 105 -6.95 1.18 1.21
N TYR A 106 -5.90 1.32 0.42
CA TYR A 106 -5.60 0.36 -0.63
C TYR A 106 -4.11 0.29 -0.94
N THR A 107 -3.69 -0.86 -1.43
CA THR A 107 -2.33 -1.09 -1.91
C THR A 107 -2.36 -1.87 -3.22
N PHE A 108 -1.39 -1.58 -4.10
CA PHE A 108 -1.15 -2.30 -5.33
C PHE A 108 0.22 -2.95 -5.25
N LYS A 109 0.30 -4.23 -5.61
CA LYS A 109 1.56 -4.99 -5.58
C LYS A 109 1.61 -5.96 -6.75
N VAL A 110 2.76 -6.05 -7.43
CA VAL A 110 3.00 -7.11 -8.40
C VAL A 110 3.31 -8.40 -7.63
N ALA A 111 2.53 -9.46 -7.88
CA ALA A 111 2.70 -10.78 -7.30
C ALA A 111 3.54 -11.70 -8.17
N ASP A 112 3.39 -11.59 -9.49
CA ASP A 112 4.12 -12.42 -10.46
C ASP A 112 4.34 -11.64 -11.75
N THR A 113 5.46 -11.91 -12.40
CA THR A 113 5.83 -11.30 -13.68
C THR A 113 6.33 -12.37 -14.62
N LYS A 114 5.79 -12.40 -15.84
CA LYS A 114 6.22 -13.31 -16.90
C LYS A 114 6.62 -12.54 -18.13
N CYS A 115 7.76 -12.93 -18.70
CA CYS A 115 8.27 -12.42 -19.97
C CYS A 115 8.57 -13.60 -20.89
N SER A 116 8.15 -13.50 -22.13
CA SER A 116 8.48 -14.48 -23.17
C SER A 116 8.85 -13.80 -24.47
N LEU A 117 9.83 -14.36 -25.16
CA LEU A 117 10.28 -13.89 -26.45
C LEU A 117 9.33 -14.40 -27.55
N ILE A 118 8.73 -13.50 -28.31
CA ILE A 118 7.93 -13.85 -29.51
C ILE A 118 8.87 -13.97 -30.72
N ASN A 119 9.77 -13.02 -30.86
CA ASN A 119 10.90 -13.03 -31.81
C ASN A 119 11.98 -12.09 -31.27
N SER A 120 13.15 -11.99 -31.94
CA SER A 120 14.29 -11.21 -31.44
C SER A 120 14.01 -9.71 -31.17
N ARG A 121 12.88 -9.19 -31.67
CA ARG A 121 12.48 -7.78 -31.46
C ARG A 121 11.13 -7.61 -30.75
N LYS A 122 10.49 -8.69 -30.34
CA LYS A 122 9.14 -8.61 -29.74
C LYS A 122 9.01 -9.52 -28.53
N LEU A 123 8.58 -8.95 -27.42
CA LEU A 123 8.35 -9.59 -26.13
C LEU A 123 6.86 -9.61 -25.82
N SER A 124 6.39 -10.68 -25.21
CA SER A 124 5.10 -10.73 -24.50
C SER A 124 5.36 -10.61 -23.01
N LEU A 125 4.72 -9.64 -22.38
CA LEU A 125 4.88 -9.29 -20.97
C LEU A 125 3.55 -9.44 -20.23
N LYS A 126 3.59 -10.02 -19.03
CA LYS A 126 2.42 -10.22 -18.18
C LYS A 126 2.79 -9.96 -16.73
N ALA A 127 1.94 -9.25 -16.01
CA ALA A 127 2.02 -9.08 -14.57
C ALA A 127 0.69 -9.41 -13.90
N VAL A 128 0.74 -10.14 -12.80
CA VAL A 128 -0.38 -10.31 -11.88
C VAL A 128 -0.26 -9.24 -10.81
N VAL A 129 -1.22 -8.33 -10.78
CA VAL A 129 -1.29 -7.26 -9.78
C VAL A 129 -2.30 -7.65 -8.71
N LEU A 130 -1.87 -7.65 -7.45
CA LEU A 130 -2.72 -7.78 -6.28
C LEU A 130 -3.15 -6.39 -5.81
N ILE A 131 -4.45 -6.21 -5.66
CA ILE A 131 -5.06 -5.01 -5.11
C ILE A 131 -5.68 -5.38 -3.78
N SER A 132 -5.13 -4.89 -2.67
CA SER A 132 -5.76 -4.99 -1.36
C SER A 132 -6.54 -3.73 -1.09
N PHE A 133 -7.79 -3.88 -0.67
CA PHE A 133 -8.71 -2.77 -0.44
C PHE A 133 -9.50 -2.99 0.84
N THR A 134 -9.50 -1.98 1.71
CA THR A 134 -10.31 -1.94 2.92
C THR A 134 -11.02 -0.60 2.98
N SER A 135 -12.32 -0.59 3.25
CA SER A 135 -13.08 0.65 3.41
C SER A 135 -13.96 0.63 4.65
N TYR A 136 -14.22 1.83 5.17
CA TYR A 136 -14.99 2.07 6.37
C TYR A 136 -16.12 3.04 6.10
N THR A 137 -17.31 2.68 6.56
CA THR A 137 -18.49 3.56 6.62
C THR A 137 -18.78 3.94 8.06
N GLU A 138 -19.42 5.08 8.27
CA GLU A 138 -19.85 5.50 9.60
C GLU A 138 -21.33 5.19 9.79
N LEU A 139 -21.64 4.43 10.84
CA LEU A 139 -23.01 4.09 11.21
C LEU A 139 -23.43 4.87 12.46
N SER A 140 -24.65 5.41 12.44
CA SER A 140 -25.27 6.03 13.59
C SER A 140 -26.06 5.01 14.39
N VAL A 141 -25.70 4.86 15.66
CA VAL A 141 -26.33 3.90 16.59
C VAL A 141 -27.11 4.67 17.66
N PRO A 142 -28.45 4.56 17.71
CA PRO A 142 -29.22 5.17 18.75
C PRO A 142 -29.09 4.36 20.05
N LEU A 143 -28.68 5.01 21.14
CA LEU A 143 -28.62 4.44 22.49
C LEU A 143 -29.70 5.07 23.35
N CYS A 144 -30.32 4.26 24.20
CA CYS A 144 -31.16 4.75 25.29
C CYS A 144 -30.22 5.32 26.36
N SER A 145 -30.21 6.63 26.56
CA SER A 145 -29.40 7.28 27.59
C SER A 145 -30.12 7.39 28.92
N ASP A 146 -31.46 7.52 28.89
CA ASP A 146 -32.28 7.57 30.10
C ASP A 146 -33.74 7.23 29.81
N ILE A 147 -34.49 6.87 30.88
CA ILE A 147 -35.93 6.65 30.86
C ILE A 147 -36.55 7.66 31.80
N LEU A 148 -37.41 8.53 31.25
CA LEU A 148 -38.05 9.64 31.96
C LEU A 148 -39.40 9.19 32.59
N VAL A 149 -39.33 8.21 33.47
CA VAL A 149 -40.51 7.72 34.22
C VAL A 149 -40.17 7.82 35.70
N PRO A 150 -41.05 8.42 36.52
CA PRO A 150 -40.86 8.42 37.96
C PRO A 150 -40.70 7.01 38.52
N ASP A 151 -39.78 6.85 39.46
CA ASP A 151 -39.51 5.60 40.17
C ASP A 151 -39.00 4.45 39.27
N ALA A 152 -38.54 4.74 38.04
CA ALA A 152 -37.91 3.73 37.18
C ALA A 152 -36.52 3.39 37.69
N GLU A 153 -36.28 2.12 37.95
CA GLU A 153 -34.94 1.57 38.19
C GLU A 153 -34.34 1.11 36.85
N VAL A 154 -33.14 1.56 36.54
CA VAL A 154 -32.47 1.28 35.25
C VAL A 154 -31.16 0.57 35.47
N LYS A 155 -30.90 -0.46 34.65
CA LYS A 155 -29.57 -1.08 34.49
C LYS A 155 -28.84 -0.36 33.41
N ARG A 156 -27.61 0.07 33.71
CA ARG A 156 -26.73 0.77 32.74
C ARG A 156 -25.48 -0.07 32.46
N GLU A 157 -25.08 -0.06 31.19
CA GLU A 157 -23.83 -0.67 30.77
C GLU A 157 -23.04 0.35 29.95
N THR A 158 -21.70 0.24 30.04
CA THR A 158 -20.81 1.07 29.22
C THR A 158 -20.69 0.45 27.83
N VAL A 159 -21.06 1.21 26.81
CA VAL A 159 -20.89 0.85 25.41
C VAL A 159 -19.64 1.56 24.87
N CYS A 160 -18.66 0.78 24.44
CA CYS A 160 -17.47 1.29 23.75
C CYS A 160 -17.66 1.14 22.25
N THR A 161 -17.28 2.17 21.48
CA THR A 161 -17.24 2.11 20.01
C THR A 161 -16.02 2.84 19.49
N SER A 162 -15.58 2.44 18.32
CA SER A 162 -14.58 3.18 17.54
C SER A 162 -15.30 3.83 16.34
N SER A 163 -15.29 5.14 16.28
CA SER A 163 -15.86 5.95 15.17
C SER A 163 -14.75 6.47 14.26
N LEU A 164 -15.09 6.91 13.05
CA LEU A 164 -14.14 7.58 12.16
C LEU A 164 -13.80 8.97 12.74
N GLY A 165 -12.56 9.14 13.17
CA GLY A 165 -12.07 10.39 13.75
C GLY A 165 -11.46 11.32 12.70
N ALA A 166 -10.57 10.77 11.86
CA ALA A 166 -9.89 11.53 10.81
C ALA A 166 -9.62 10.65 9.58
N TYR A 167 -9.50 11.31 8.43
CA TYR A 167 -9.12 10.68 7.16
C TYR A 167 -8.29 11.66 6.33
N ALA A 168 -7.23 11.16 5.74
CA ALA A 168 -6.46 11.91 4.76
C ALA A 168 -5.97 11.00 3.63
N LYS A 169 -5.86 11.56 2.45
CA LYS A 169 -5.18 10.99 1.31
C LYS A 169 -4.38 12.09 0.66
N GLU A 170 -3.05 11.92 0.62
CA GLU A 170 -2.13 12.91 0.08
C GLU A 170 -1.02 12.25 -0.72
N ASP A 171 -0.56 12.96 -1.74
CA ASP A 171 0.56 12.58 -2.59
C ASP A 171 1.69 13.61 -2.42
N PHE A 172 2.89 13.14 -2.12
CA PHE A 172 4.08 13.95 -1.96
C PHE A 172 5.06 13.65 -3.09
N THR A 173 5.77 14.67 -3.56
CA THR A 173 6.86 14.49 -4.51
C THR A 173 8.18 14.42 -3.78
N VAL A 174 8.86 13.28 -3.86
CA VAL A 174 10.21 13.10 -3.33
C VAL A 174 11.19 13.08 -4.50
N SER A 175 12.15 13.99 -4.50
CA SER A 175 13.17 14.08 -5.56
C SER A 175 14.55 14.35 -4.97
N ASP A 176 15.57 13.77 -5.59
CA ASP A 176 16.98 13.97 -5.21
C ASP A 176 17.90 13.79 -6.41
N ILE A 177 19.14 14.28 -6.28
CA ILE A 177 20.22 14.05 -7.24
C ILE A 177 21.19 13.05 -6.62
N LEU A 178 21.29 11.88 -7.24
CA LEU A 178 22.10 10.77 -6.75
C LEU A 178 23.45 10.80 -7.42
N GLU A 179 24.52 10.95 -6.65
CA GLU A 179 25.88 11.05 -7.13
C GLU A 179 26.55 9.67 -7.23
N ILE A 180 27.16 9.36 -8.38
CA ILE A 180 28.00 8.19 -8.56
C ILE A 180 29.38 8.49 -7.95
N PRO A 181 29.83 7.73 -6.93
CA PRO A 181 31.12 7.94 -6.29
C PRO A 181 32.28 7.89 -7.29
N GLU A 182 33.33 8.67 -7.06
CA GLU A 182 34.54 8.68 -7.91
C GLU A 182 35.23 7.30 -8.01
N SER A 183 35.06 6.45 -7.00
CA SER A 183 35.54 5.07 -6.99
C SER A 183 34.85 4.14 -7.98
N LYS A 184 33.75 4.56 -8.57
CA LYS A 184 32.99 3.82 -9.58
C LYS A 184 33.07 4.52 -10.93
N ALA A 185 32.98 3.74 -12.01
CA ALA A 185 32.96 4.29 -13.36
C ALA A 185 31.66 5.07 -13.63
N PRO A 186 31.70 6.11 -14.49
CA PRO A 186 30.52 6.88 -14.86
C PRO A 186 29.47 6.04 -15.60
N LEU A 187 28.22 6.50 -15.56
CA LEU A 187 27.08 5.84 -16.16
C LEU A 187 27.00 6.12 -17.66
N SER A 188 26.91 5.06 -18.46
CA SER A 188 26.61 5.13 -19.89
C SER A 188 25.15 4.85 -20.19
N GLU A 189 24.59 3.77 -19.61
CA GLU A 189 23.19 3.35 -19.79
C GLU A 189 22.61 2.82 -18.48
N THR A 190 21.45 3.31 -18.06
CA THR A 190 20.70 2.70 -16.97
C THR A 190 20.05 1.40 -17.45
N LEU A 191 20.37 0.30 -16.80
CA LEU A 191 19.79 -1.02 -17.09
C LEU A 191 18.55 -1.28 -16.26
N LEU A 192 18.60 -0.95 -14.97
CA LEU A 192 17.49 -1.12 -14.02
C LEU A 192 17.55 -0.04 -12.95
N CYS A 193 16.40 0.54 -12.64
CA CYS A 193 16.20 1.32 -11.45
C CYS A 193 15.08 0.71 -10.63
N ARG A 194 15.32 0.44 -9.34
CA ARG A 194 14.35 -0.03 -8.38
C ARG A 194 14.32 0.95 -7.22
N ALA A 195 13.12 1.28 -6.75
CA ALA A 195 12.93 2.09 -5.58
C ALA A 195 11.88 1.47 -4.64
N GLU A 196 12.16 1.47 -3.36
CA GLU A 196 11.30 0.91 -2.32
C GLU A 196 11.26 1.86 -1.12
N ILE A 197 10.12 1.90 -0.43
CA ILE A 197 10.00 2.63 0.83
C ILE A 197 10.72 1.81 1.89
N GLY A 198 11.73 2.41 2.51
CA GLY A 198 12.47 1.84 3.63
C GLY A 198 11.76 2.07 4.97
N ASP A 199 12.55 2.10 6.04
CA ASP A 199 12.02 2.33 7.38
C ASP A 199 11.30 3.67 7.46
N THR A 200 10.05 3.61 7.94
CA THR A 200 9.20 4.80 8.05
C THR A 200 8.61 4.90 9.44
N THR A 201 8.63 6.10 9.98
CA THR A 201 7.99 6.45 11.24
C THR A 201 6.93 7.50 11.02
N VAL A 202 5.80 7.36 11.71
CA VAL A 202 4.70 8.33 11.66
C VAL A 202 4.46 8.86 13.06
N LYS A 203 4.39 10.17 13.17
CA LYS A 203 4.04 10.85 14.41
C LYS A 203 2.82 11.73 14.17
N PHE A 204 1.81 11.56 15.02
CA PHE A 204 0.63 12.42 15.01
C PHE A 204 0.82 13.59 15.96
N VAL A 205 0.46 14.75 15.46
CA VAL A 205 0.35 16.00 16.22
C VAL A 205 -1.03 16.56 15.88
N THR A 206 -1.64 17.30 16.78
CA THR A 206 -3.00 17.83 16.56
C THR A 206 -3.15 18.46 15.16
N GLY A 207 -4.02 17.89 14.35
CA GLY A 207 -4.30 18.32 12.98
C GLY A 207 -3.23 17.94 11.93
N LYS A 208 -2.20 17.18 12.28
CA LYS A 208 -1.10 16.85 11.34
C LYS A 208 -0.56 15.44 11.54
N ALA A 209 -0.22 14.80 10.44
CA ALA A 209 0.59 13.58 10.42
C ALA A 209 1.99 13.90 9.86
N VAL A 210 3.03 13.62 10.64
CA VAL A 210 4.43 13.81 10.24
C VAL A 210 5.02 12.47 9.90
N LEU A 211 5.38 12.28 8.63
CA LEU A 211 6.01 11.09 8.09
C LEU A 211 7.50 11.34 7.95
N LYS A 212 8.32 10.43 8.46
CA LYS A 212 9.78 10.44 8.27
C LYS A 212 10.22 9.06 7.85
N GLY A 213 11.05 9.00 6.85
CA GLY A 213 11.58 7.74 6.34
C GLY A 213 12.62 7.95 5.28
N ASN A 214 12.90 6.90 4.56
CA ASN A 214 13.78 6.91 3.41
C ASN A 214 13.18 6.13 2.25
N ILE A 215 13.61 6.45 1.04
CA ILE A 215 13.41 5.66 -0.15
C ILE A 215 14.76 5.06 -0.51
N SER A 216 14.84 3.72 -0.47
CA SER A 216 16.01 2.98 -0.92
C SER A 216 15.95 2.85 -2.44
N VAL A 217 16.95 3.39 -3.13
CA VAL A 217 17.04 3.39 -4.59
C VAL A 217 18.24 2.57 -5.03
N PHE A 218 17.98 1.56 -5.84
CA PHE A 218 19.00 0.72 -6.46
C PHE A 218 19.07 1.00 -7.95
N HIS A 219 20.29 1.25 -8.46
CA HIS A 219 20.58 1.40 -9.88
C HIS A 219 21.56 0.35 -10.34
N LEU A 220 21.19 -0.39 -11.38
CA LEU A 220 22.09 -1.21 -12.18
C LEU A 220 22.36 -0.46 -13.49
N TYR A 221 23.63 -0.27 -13.84
CA TYR A 221 23.99 0.51 -15.00
C TYR A 221 25.19 -0.06 -15.73
N LYS A 222 25.32 0.33 -16.99
CA LYS A 222 26.43 0.00 -17.85
C LYS A 222 27.38 1.19 -17.91
N THR A 223 28.68 0.92 -17.87
CA THR A 223 29.75 1.91 -18.06
C THR A 223 30.11 2.06 -19.54
N ASP A 224 30.84 3.10 -19.90
CA ASP A 224 31.33 3.30 -21.28
C ASP A 224 32.24 2.15 -21.77
N GLU A 225 32.94 1.46 -20.87
CA GLU A 225 33.73 0.26 -21.16
C GLU A 225 32.90 -1.02 -21.29
N GLY A 226 31.59 -0.94 -21.08
CA GLY A 226 30.66 -2.07 -21.15
C GLY A 226 30.55 -2.90 -19.87
N ALA A 227 31.26 -2.55 -18.80
CA ALA A 227 31.15 -3.21 -17.52
C ALA A 227 29.76 -2.89 -16.85
N ILE A 228 29.27 -3.85 -16.08
CA ILE A 228 28.02 -3.69 -15.31
C ILE A 228 28.40 -3.30 -13.89
N GLU A 229 27.89 -2.16 -13.46
CA GLU A 229 28.03 -1.63 -12.11
C GLU A 229 26.68 -1.40 -11.46
N TYR A 230 26.65 -1.35 -10.13
CA TYR A 230 25.47 -0.98 -9.38
C TYR A 230 25.78 0.02 -8.26
N MET A 231 24.77 0.72 -7.82
CA MET A 231 24.82 1.59 -6.65
C MET A 231 23.49 1.59 -5.90
N GLU A 232 23.58 1.89 -4.62
CA GLU A 232 22.45 2.03 -3.72
C GLU A 232 22.49 3.40 -3.08
N HIS A 233 21.34 4.03 -2.97
CA HIS A 233 21.15 5.30 -2.32
C HIS A 233 19.96 5.26 -1.37
N GLU A 234 20.08 6.00 -0.29
CA GLU A 234 18.99 6.24 0.65
C GLU A 234 18.57 7.70 0.55
N ILE A 235 17.36 7.96 0.07
CA ILE A 235 16.80 9.30 -0.05
C ILE A 235 15.92 9.57 1.17
N PRO A 236 16.36 10.38 2.13
CA PRO A 236 15.54 10.70 3.29
C PRO A 236 14.39 11.62 2.91
N PHE A 237 13.21 11.36 3.47
CA PHE A 237 12.07 12.27 3.33
C PHE A 237 11.48 12.65 4.69
N THR A 238 10.89 13.83 4.75
CA THR A 238 10.07 14.30 5.87
C THR A 238 8.89 15.05 5.29
N GLU A 239 7.70 14.43 5.37
CA GLU A 239 6.48 14.96 4.82
C GLU A 239 5.47 15.25 5.92
N ILE A 240 4.67 16.29 5.73
CA ILE A 240 3.65 16.71 6.69
C ILE A 240 2.31 16.79 5.97
N ALA A 241 1.39 15.93 6.38
CA ALA A 241 0.01 15.96 5.93
C ALA A 241 -0.86 16.74 6.91
N ASP A 242 -1.69 17.65 6.40
CA ASP A 242 -2.73 18.31 7.17
C ASP A 242 -3.96 17.41 7.27
N VAL A 243 -4.28 16.95 8.47
CA VAL A 243 -5.34 15.99 8.71
C VAL A 243 -6.36 16.55 9.70
N SER A 244 -7.48 17.02 9.21
CA SER A 244 -8.53 17.61 10.05
C SER A 244 -9.00 16.63 11.12
N ASN A 245 -9.18 17.11 12.34
CA ASN A 245 -9.63 16.37 13.53
C ASN A 245 -8.67 15.29 14.05
N LEU A 246 -7.47 15.14 13.50
CA LEU A 246 -6.49 14.19 14.01
C LEU A 246 -5.97 14.63 15.38
N THR A 247 -5.90 13.68 16.33
CA THR A 247 -5.28 13.85 17.65
C THR A 247 -4.27 12.76 17.93
N GLU A 248 -3.39 12.98 18.91
CA GLU A 248 -2.27 12.07 19.21
C GLU A 248 -2.71 10.73 19.80
N ASP A 249 -3.91 10.66 20.38
CA ASP A 249 -4.50 9.52 21.06
C ASP A 249 -5.37 8.63 20.16
N MET A 250 -5.54 8.99 18.90
CA MET A 250 -6.30 8.21 17.94
C MET A 250 -5.53 6.96 17.50
N ASP A 251 -6.22 5.83 17.47
CA ASP A 251 -5.78 4.66 16.73
C ASP A 251 -5.84 4.93 15.23
N SER A 252 -4.89 4.42 14.46
CA SER A 252 -4.86 4.69 13.02
C SER A 252 -4.41 3.51 12.19
N GLU A 253 -4.86 3.49 10.95
CA GLU A 253 -4.35 2.67 9.87
C GLU A 253 -3.76 3.58 8.80
N LEU A 254 -2.53 3.29 8.42
CA LEU A 254 -1.78 4.03 7.42
C LEU A 254 -1.32 3.08 6.33
N THR A 255 -1.52 3.48 5.09
CA THR A 255 -0.86 2.87 3.92
C THR A 255 0.03 3.91 3.26
N LEU A 256 1.27 3.48 2.98
CA LEU A 256 2.21 4.21 2.14
C LEU A 256 2.47 3.37 0.88
N SER A 257 2.51 4.02 -0.25
CA SER A 257 2.89 3.40 -1.52
C SER A 257 3.75 4.33 -2.34
N LEU A 258 4.74 3.75 -3.02
CA LEU A 258 5.51 4.47 -4.01
C LEU A 258 4.74 4.40 -5.33
N GLY A 259 4.41 5.55 -5.89
CA GLY A 259 3.80 5.69 -7.19
C GLY A 259 4.81 5.43 -8.33
N ASP A 260 4.53 6.00 -9.49
CA ASP A 260 5.53 5.95 -10.57
C ASP A 260 6.75 6.78 -10.18
N TYR A 261 7.92 6.31 -10.59
CA TYR A 261 9.18 7.02 -10.40
C TYR A 261 9.98 7.04 -11.68
N SER A 262 10.79 8.06 -11.83
CA SER A 262 11.70 8.24 -12.94
C SER A 262 13.12 8.45 -12.43
N SER A 263 14.08 7.90 -13.16
CA SER A 263 15.49 8.18 -12.96
C SER A 263 16.16 8.39 -14.32
N PHE A 264 16.89 9.46 -14.46
CA PHE A 264 17.63 9.74 -15.69
C PHE A 264 18.96 10.42 -15.37
N CYS A 265 19.95 10.13 -16.20
CA CYS A 265 21.26 10.76 -16.10
C CYS A 265 21.14 12.24 -16.48
N GLU A 266 21.70 13.14 -15.67
CA GLU A 266 21.78 14.56 -16.01
C GLU A 266 22.93 14.77 -17.01
N GLU A 267 22.59 15.22 -18.23
CA GLU A 267 23.56 15.50 -19.28
C GLU A 267 24.40 16.77 -19.05
N THR A 268 24.09 17.51 -17.98
CA THR A 268 24.73 18.82 -17.68
C THR A 268 26.12 18.72 -17.11
N THR A 269 26.57 17.55 -16.69
CA THR A 269 27.92 17.32 -16.20
C THR A 269 28.72 16.53 -17.23
N ASP A 270 29.91 17.02 -17.64
CA ASP A 270 30.83 16.36 -18.57
C ASP A 270 31.20 14.90 -18.16
N GLU A 271 30.82 14.48 -16.94
CA GLU A 271 31.25 13.21 -16.36
C GLU A 271 30.12 12.16 -16.21
N LYS A 272 28.88 12.45 -16.52
CA LYS A 272 27.72 11.52 -16.37
C LYS A 272 27.70 10.79 -15.02
N ARG A 273 27.86 11.56 -13.93
CA ARG A 273 27.96 11.04 -12.56
C ARG A 273 26.75 11.39 -11.69
N SER A 274 25.80 12.14 -12.22
CA SER A 274 24.60 12.58 -11.49
C SER A 274 23.35 11.98 -12.11
N ILE A 275 22.50 11.38 -11.29
CA ILE A 275 21.23 10.80 -11.67
C ILE A 275 20.11 11.55 -10.94
N SER A 276 19.26 12.22 -11.69
CA SER A 276 18.05 12.82 -11.16
C SER A 276 17.02 11.71 -10.88
N PHE A 277 16.54 11.64 -9.66
CA PHE A 277 15.48 10.73 -9.23
C PHE A 277 14.27 11.53 -8.77
N THR A 278 13.09 11.11 -9.21
CA THR A 278 11.82 11.71 -8.77
C THR A 278 10.78 10.62 -8.62
N SER A 279 10.04 10.64 -7.51
CA SER A 279 8.96 9.70 -7.21
C SER A 279 7.78 10.39 -6.56
N THR A 280 6.62 9.74 -6.63
CA THR A 280 5.44 10.12 -5.86
C THR A 280 5.28 9.17 -4.67
N LEU A 281 5.24 9.72 -3.47
CA LEU A 281 4.91 8.98 -2.24
C LEU A 281 3.44 9.24 -1.89
N SER A 282 2.61 8.23 -2.01
CA SER A 282 1.17 8.31 -1.71
C SER A 282 0.89 7.82 -0.30
N MET A 283 0.16 8.63 0.48
CA MET A 283 -0.30 8.32 1.81
C MET A 283 -1.82 8.20 1.83
N SER A 284 -2.34 7.16 2.50
CA SER A 284 -3.74 7.10 2.91
C SER A 284 -3.81 6.75 4.40
N LEU A 285 -4.55 7.55 5.16
CA LEU A 285 -4.70 7.45 6.61
C LEU A 285 -6.17 7.40 6.99
N VAL A 286 -6.54 6.42 7.81
CA VAL A 286 -7.82 6.39 8.53
C VAL A 286 -7.50 6.36 10.02
N ALA A 287 -8.03 7.31 10.78
CA ALA A 287 -7.87 7.36 12.23
C ALA A 287 -9.22 7.18 12.93
N PHE A 288 -9.19 6.49 14.07
CA PHE A 288 -10.37 6.07 14.81
C PHE A 288 -10.38 6.71 16.19
N LEU A 289 -11.54 7.24 16.58
CA LEU A 289 -11.79 7.78 17.89
C LEU A 289 -12.58 6.76 18.72
N THR A 290 -11.98 6.29 19.82
CA THR A 290 -12.68 5.42 20.76
C THR A 290 -13.51 6.23 21.73
N THR A 291 -14.82 6.01 21.74
CA THR A 291 -15.77 6.67 22.66
C THR A 291 -16.44 5.67 23.58
N LYS A 292 -16.74 6.12 24.79
CA LYS A 292 -17.43 5.31 25.82
C LYS A 292 -18.68 6.05 26.26
N GLU A 293 -19.82 5.41 26.15
CA GLU A 293 -21.10 5.98 26.52
C GLU A 293 -21.86 5.04 27.47
N SER A 294 -22.59 5.62 28.40
CA SER A 294 -23.49 4.85 29.26
C SER A 294 -24.85 4.67 28.58
N ALA A 295 -25.29 3.44 28.44
CA ALA A 295 -26.59 3.10 27.86
C ALA A 295 -27.43 2.31 28.83
N VAL A 296 -28.71 2.57 28.83
CA VAL A 296 -29.72 1.77 29.58
C VAL A 296 -29.99 0.49 28.79
N THR A 297 -29.69 -0.65 29.40
CA THR A 297 -29.88 -1.99 28.81
C THR A 297 -31.09 -2.72 29.37
N ASP A 298 -31.55 -2.34 30.57
CA ASP A 298 -32.73 -2.89 31.19
C ASP A 298 -33.39 -1.85 32.08
N ALA A 299 -34.72 -1.99 32.33
CA ALA A 299 -35.47 -1.10 33.17
C ALA A 299 -36.60 -1.82 33.87
N TYR A 300 -36.87 -1.42 35.12
CA TYR A 300 -37.93 -1.92 35.93
C TYR A 300 -38.66 -0.77 36.60
N ILE A 301 -40.01 -0.83 36.63
CA ILE A 301 -40.83 0.16 37.29
C ILE A 301 -41.62 -0.55 38.41
N PRO A 302 -41.28 -0.29 39.70
CA PRO A 302 -41.93 -0.94 40.83
C PRO A 302 -43.47 -0.69 40.81
N GLY A 303 -44.23 -1.76 41.05
CA GLY A 303 -45.69 -1.67 41.12
C GLY A 303 -46.43 -1.51 39.79
N SER A 304 -45.71 -1.59 38.64
CA SER A 304 -46.28 -1.48 37.31
C SER A 304 -46.12 -2.79 36.53
N ASN A 305 -47.12 -3.16 35.71
CA ASN A 305 -47.03 -4.21 34.72
C ASN A 305 -46.45 -3.59 33.41
N SER A 306 -45.14 -3.29 33.42
CA SER A 306 -44.46 -2.74 32.26
C SER A 306 -43.80 -3.85 31.46
N SER A 307 -43.75 -3.71 30.12
CA SER A 307 -42.98 -4.56 29.23
C SER A 307 -41.88 -3.73 28.58
N LEU A 308 -40.66 -4.28 28.57
CA LEU A 308 -39.51 -3.67 27.89
C LEU A 308 -39.32 -4.34 26.54
N VAL A 309 -39.20 -3.53 25.50
CA VAL A 309 -38.81 -4.00 24.17
C VAL A 309 -37.36 -3.54 23.90
N THR A 310 -36.49 -4.50 23.74
CA THR A 310 -35.05 -4.25 23.41
C THR A 310 -34.77 -4.58 21.94
N ALA A 311 -33.87 -3.85 21.33
CA ALA A 311 -33.37 -4.13 20.00
C ALA A 311 -31.85 -4.28 20.05
N PRO A 312 -31.27 -5.28 19.35
CA PRO A 312 -29.82 -5.42 19.25
C PRO A 312 -29.24 -4.26 18.43
N ILE A 313 -28.11 -3.76 18.87
CA ILE A 313 -27.34 -2.76 18.13
C ILE A 313 -26.07 -3.40 17.55
N LYS A 314 -25.68 -2.99 16.33
CA LYS A 314 -24.39 -3.33 15.75
C LYS A 314 -23.39 -2.24 16.12
N LYS A 315 -22.26 -2.63 16.67
CA LYS A 315 -21.14 -1.73 16.98
C LYS A 315 -19.83 -2.33 16.50
N SER A 316 -18.86 -1.50 16.25
CA SER A 316 -17.47 -1.89 16.03
C SER A 316 -16.57 -1.27 17.09
N GLU A 317 -15.59 -2.02 17.53
CA GLU A 317 -14.60 -1.60 18.52
C GLU A 317 -13.25 -2.19 18.12
N ILE A 318 -12.20 -1.38 18.15
CA ILE A 318 -10.82 -1.88 17.98
C ILE A 318 -10.43 -2.54 19.30
N ALA A 319 -10.31 -3.86 19.29
CA ALA A 319 -9.94 -4.63 20.49
C ALA A 319 -8.46 -4.47 20.82
N GLU A 320 -7.60 -4.63 19.82
CA GLU A 320 -6.14 -4.53 19.98
C GLU A 320 -5.47 -4.30 18.62
N ARG A 321 -4.37 -3.55 18.62
CA ARG A 321 -3.45 -3.42 17.49
C ARG A 321 -2.07 -3.85 17.92
N LYS A 322 -1.42 -4.67 17.10
CA LYS A 322 -0.07 -5.16 17.35
C LYS A 322 0.73 -5.17 16.06
N ALA A 323 1.96 -4.68 16.14
CA ALA A 323 2.94 -4.77 15.07
C ALA A 323 4.11 -5.64 15.55
N GLU A 324 4.47 -6.65 14.75
CA GLU A 324 5.62 -7.51 15.03
C GLU A 324 6.46 -7.67 13.77
N SER A 325 7.77 -7.73 13.93
CA SER A 325 8.72 -8.02 12.86
C SER A 325 9.24 -9.44 12.96
N VAL A 326 9.36 -10.11 11.82
CA VAL A 326 9.90 -11.46 11.73
C VAL A 326 11.11 -11.43 10.81
N THR A 327 12.25 -11.95 11.30
CA THR A 327 13.46 -12.12 10.50
C THR A 327 13.51 -13.53 9.96
N LEU A 328 13.57 -13.69 8.63
CA LEU A 328 13.78 -14.96 7.97
C LEU A 328 15.24 -15.04 7.51
N LYS A 329 15.85 -16.21 7.66
CA LYS A 329 17.19 -16.52 7.14
C LYS A 329 17.12 -17.83 6.38
N ASP A 330 17.63 -17.82 5.16
CA ASP A 330 17.75 -19.02 4.35
C ASP A 330 19.05 -18.96 3.53
N SER A 331 19.45 -20.09 2.96
CA SER A 331 20.59 -20.23 2.09
C SER A 331 20.19 -20.97 0.82
N ALA A 332 20.69 -20.52 -0.32
CA ALA A 332 20.49 -21.16 -1.60
C ALA A 332 21.82 -21.64 -2.17
N ASP A 333 21.87 -22.90 -2.59
CA ASP A 333 23.01 -23.46 -3.30
C ASP A 333 22.90 -23.17 -4.81
N LEU A 334 24.02 -22.84 -5.44
CA LEU A 334 24.07 -22.73 -6.89
C LEU A 334 23.93 -24.11 -7.52
N PRO A 335 23.09 -24.26 -8.58
CA PRO A 335 23.09 -25.49 -9.39
C PRO A 335 24.47 -25.84 -9.90
N LEU A 336 24.80 -27.14 -9.91
CA LEU A 336 26.14 -27.64 -10.26
C LEU A 336 26.54 -27.36 -11.72
N ASP A 337 25.58 -27.08 -12.59
CA ASP A 337 25.73 -26.75 -14.00
C ASP A 337 25.92 -25.23 -14.26
N MET A 338 25.81 -24.42 -13.21
CA MET A 338 26.08 -22.99 -13.33
C MET A 338 27.58 -22.66 -13.09
N PRO A 339 28.10 -21.62 -13.75
CA PRO A 339 29.45 -21.16 -13.48
C PRO A 339 29.55 -20.58 -12.04
N PRO A 340 30.75 -20.58 -11.44
CA PRO A 340 30.96 -19.99 -10.13
C PRO A 340 30.57 -18.52 -10.15
N MET A 341 29.94 -18.08 -9.05
CA MET A 341 29.50 -16.69 -8.90
C MET A 341 30.71 -15.79 -8.59
N GLU A 342 30.98 -14.82 -9.43
CA GLU A 342 32.07 -13.86 -9.23
C GLU A 342 31.62 -12.67 -8.36
N ARG A 343 30.35 -12.27 -8.48
CA ARG A 343 29.79 -11.10 -7.78
C ARG A 343 28.29 -11.26 -7.58
N ILE A 344 27.83 -10.87 -6.41
CA ILE A 344 26.41 -10.83 -6.07
C ILE A 344 25.96 -9.37 -6.14
N CYS A 345 24.95 -9.08 -6.95
CA CYS A 345 24.18 -7.85 -6.83
C CYS A 345 23.23 -7.97 -5.63
N PRO A 346 22.72 -6.87 -5.08
CA PRO A 346 21.78 -6.92 -3.96
C PRO A 346 20.65 -7.92 -4.16
N VAL A 347 20.34 -8.67 -3.12
CA VAL A 347 19.26 -9.65 -3.11
C VAL A 347 18.03 -8.99 -2.52
N TYR A 348 16.90 -9.11 -3.21
CA TYR A 348 15.62 -8.62 -2.75
C TYR A 348 14.72 -9.78 -2.37
N ALA A 349 14.00 -9.60 -1.27
CA ALA A 349 13.00 -10.55 -0.80
C ALA A 349 11.66 -9.83 -0.61
N TYR A 350 10.58 -10.49 -1.01
CA TYR A 350 9.23 -9.95 -0.83
C TYR A 350 8.29 -11.03 -0.32
N VAL A 351 7.29 -10.59 0.42
CA VAL A 351 6.21 -11.48 0.88
C VAL A 351 5.23 -11.69 -0.28
N SER A 352 5.19 -12.89 -0.81
CA SER A 352 4.31 -13.25 -1.94
C SER A 352 2.85 -13.41 -1.51
N SER A 353 2.61 -13.94 -0.30
CA SER A 353 1.26 -14.11 0.25
C SER A 353 1.28 -13.98 1.77
N LYS A 354 0.17 -13.52 2.32
CA LYS A 354 -0.06 -13.42 3.76
C LYS A 354 -1.44 -13.99 4.08
N ASN A 355 -1.49 -14.91 5.02
CA ASN A 355 -2.74 -15.42 5.56
C ASN A 355 -2.79 -15.16 7.06
N THR A 356 -3.87 -14.56 7.54
CA THR A 356 -4.05 -14.20 8.94
C THR A 356 -5.29 -14.88 9.48
N VAL A 357 -5.14 -15.64 10.56
CA VAL A 357 -6.23 -16.34 11.23
C VAL A 357 -6.27 -15.92 12.69
N CYS A 358 -7.44 -15.47 13.15
CA CYS A 358 -7.69 -15.18 14.56
C CYS A 358 -8.41 -16.38 15.20
N SER A 359 -7.79 -17.02 16.18
CA SER A 359 -8.41 -18.09 16.96
C SER A 359 -7.88 -18.08 18.40
N ASP A 360 -8.76 -18.36 19.36
CA ASP A 360 -8.43 -18.53 20.78
C ASP A 360 -7.61 -17.37 21.39
N GLY A 361 -7.96 -16.12 21.02
CA GLY A 361 -7.24 -14.93 21.47
C GLY A 361 -5.82 -14.80 20.93
N LYS A 362 -5.50 -15.50 19.82
CA LYS A 362 -4.20 -15.46 19.14
C LYS A 362 -4.39 -15.13 17.67
N ILE A 363 -3.46 -14.34 17.15
CA ILE A 363 -3.34 -14.07 15.71
C ILE A 363 -2.22 -14.97 15.19
N LYS A 364 -2.52 -15.79 14.17
CA LYS A 364 -1.55 -16.58 13.42
C LYS A 364 -1.40 -15.97 12.04
N ILE A 365 -0.17 -15.76 11.64
CA ILE A 365 0.22 -15.18 10.35
C ILE A 365 1.00 -16.22 9.58
#